data_b41fab85714295cfb17d99b579d6cd5d
#
_entry.id   b41fab85714295cfb17d99b579d6cd5d
#
_cell.length_a   1.000
_cell.length_b   1.000
_cell.length_c   1.000
_cell.angle_alpha   90.00
_cell.angle_beta   90.00
_cell.angle_gamma   90.00
#
_symmetry.space_group_name_H-M   'P 1'
#
loop_
_entity.id
_entity.type
_entity.pdbx_description
1 polymer ?
#
loop_
_entity_poly.entity_id
_entity_poly.type
_entity_poly.pdbx_seq_one_letter_code
_entity_poly.pdbx_strand_id
1 'polypeptide(L)'
;MVRTRIRHRDLRLQLPENPAIDNDERDLLRGRYFEATCAGTDVVGDFVHISSGLSGAGIYTVAKSDPRTKSTMPAVGVIVSKSSTVRCFVQALGELTTSGGMTPGDRYWIALDSQLDNVPPTPLPAELVVAQVVGVALSDEKLLLRPDLAPVILRG
;
A
#
# COMPACT_ATOMS: atom_id res chain seq x y z
N MET A 1 14.36 19.07 -30.40
CA MET A 1 13.73 18.76 -29.99
C MET A 1 13.06 18.30 -29.71
N VAL A 2 13.64 18.41 -29.52
CA VAL A 2 12.90 17.90 -29.04
C VAL A 2 12.28 17.73 -28.50
N ARG A 3 12.27 17.74 -28.39
CA ARG A 3 11.72 17.61 -27.68
C ARG A 3 10.78 17.19 -27.19
N THR A 4 11.04 17.15 -26.94
CA THR A 4 10.35 16.69 -26.27
C THR A 4 9.84 16.23 -25.84
N ARG A 5 10.12 16.26 -25.70
CA ARG A 5 9.79 15.72 -24.99
C ARG A 5 9.41 15.19 -24.41
N ILE A 6 9.91 15.35 -24.27
CA ILE A 6 9.69 14.82 -23.42
C ILE A 6 9.30 14.64 -22.92
N ARG A 7 9.38 14.75 -22.81
CA ARG A 7 9.12 14.46 -22.12
C ARG A 7 8.65 14.19 -21.40
N HIS A 8 8.83 14.36 -21.27
CA HIS A 8 8.75 14.26 -20.46
C HIS A 8 9.09 13.73 -20.07
N ARG A 9 9.55 13.50 -20.25
CA ARG A 9 10.17 13.26 -19.91
C ARG A 9 10.85 13.42 -20.18
N ASP A 10 11.14 13.65 -20.87
CA ASP A 10 11.74 14.01 -21.02
C ASP A 10 12.11 14.82 -20.91
N LEU A 11 12.08 15.15 -20.89
CA LEU A 11 12.59 15.93 -20.54
C LEU A 11 12.90 16.31 -19.36
N ARG A 12 13.16 16.22 -18.93
CA ARG A 12 13.45 16.48 -17.81
C ARG A 12 14.64 16.07 -17.31
N LEU A 13 15.25 15.46 -17.82
CA LEU A 13 16.27 14.91 -17.26
C LEU A 13 17.49 15.60 -17.28
N GLN A 14 17.70 16.44 -18.15
CA GLN A 14 18.87 17.08 -18.23
C GLN A 14 19.00 18.21 -17.35
N LEU A 15 18.08 18.41 -16.61
CA LEU A 15 18.27 19.30 -15.57
C LEU A 15 18.86 18.52 -14.49
N PRO A 16 20.13 18.31 -14.53
CA PRO A 16 20.74 17.35 -13.69
C PRO A 16 20.55 17.65 -12.24
N GLU A 17 20.53 18.88 -11.94
CA GLU A 17 20.34 19.21 -10.57
C GLU A 17 18.92 19.56 -10.26
N ASN A 18 17.99 19.08 -11.04
CA ASN A 18 16.61 19.32 -10.67
C ASN A 18 16.25 18.43 -9.49
N PRO A 19 16.24 18.97 -8.26
CA PRO A 19 16.00 18.13 -7.09
C PRO A 19 14.62 17.52 -7.09
N ALA A 20 13.66 18.14 -7.76
CA ALA A 20 12.31 17.63 -7.81
C ALA A 20 12.22 16.29 -8.52
N ILE A 21 12.96 16.12 -9.63
CA ILE A 21 12.98 14.86 -10.36
C ILE A 21 13.67 13.79 -9.54
N ASP A 22 14.82 14.11 -8.97
CA ASP A 22 15.52 13.16 -8.14
C ASP A 22 14.71 12.76 -6.92
N ASN A 23 13.99 13.70 -6.35
CA ASN A 23 13.16 13.42 -5.21
C ASN A 23 11.99 12.51 -5.57
N ASP A 24 11.39 12.72 -6.73
CA ASP A 24 10.29 11.87 -7.17
C ASP A 24 10.73 10.42 -7.37
N GLU A 25 11.87 10.20 -7.97
CA GLU A 25 12.40 8.85 -8.11
C GLU A 25 12.71 8.21 -6.77
N ARG A 26 13.30 8.94 -5.87
CA ARG A 26 13.57 8.42 -4.54
C ARG A 26 12.30 8.15 -3.76
N ASP A 27 11.30 8.99 -3.92
CA ASP A 27 10.04 8.83 -3.23
C ASP A 27 9.31 7.56 -3.62
N LEU A 28 9.50 7.07 -4.84
CA LEU A 28 8.95 5.79 -5.23
C LEU A 28 9.53 4.64 -4.41
N LEU A 29 10.81 4.73 -4.03
CA LEU A 29 11.46 3.71 -3.23
C LEU A 29 11.34 3.98 -1.73
N ARG A 30 11.40 5.25 -1.33
CA ARG A 30 11.34 5.61 0.08
C ARG A 30 9.98 5.45 0.69
N GLY A 31 8.94 5.67 -0.11
CA GLY A 31 7.58 5.55 0.36
C GLY A 31 6.86 6.87 0.46
N ARG A 32 5.55 6.76 0.46
CA ARG A 32 4.63 7.85 0.69
C ARG A 32 3.79 7.51 1.89
N TYR A 33 3.68 8.48 2.78
CA TYR A 33 3.04 8.27 4.07
C TYR A 33 1.97 9.33 4.28
N PHE A 34 0.94 8.96 5.03
CA PHE A 34 -0.01 9.95 5.52
C PHE A 34 -0.38 9.63 6.97
N GLU A 35 -0.72 10.67 7.70
CA GLU A 35 -1.18 10.51 9.08
C GLU A 35 -2.67 10.20 9.07
N ALA A 36 -3.10 9.31 9.96
CA ALA A 36 -4.50 8.90 10.05
C ALA A 36 -4.91 8.62 11.48
N THR A 37 -6.21 8.66 11.71
CA THR A 37 -6.81 8.16 12.94
C THR A 37 -7.09 6.67 12.75
N CYS A 38 -6.76 5.86 13.73
CA CYS A 38 -6.98 4.41 13.71
C CYS A 38 -7.62 3.95 15.03
N ALA A 39 -8.01 2.68 15.10
CA ALA A 39 -8.53 2.11 16.34
C ALA A 39 -7.39 1.74 17.28
N GLY A 40 -7.68 1.72 18.58
CA GLY A 40 -6.69 1.31 19.57
C GLY A 40 -6.21 -0.13 19.39
N THR A 41 -7.03 -0.97 18.76
CA THR A 41 -6.71 -2.37 18.49
C THR A 41 -5.87 -2.55 17.21
N ASP A 42 -5.78 -1.53 16.37
CA ASP A 42 -4.97 -1.61 15.16
C ASP A 42 -3.49 -1.58 15.53
N VAL A 43 -2.67 -2.36 14.84
CA VAL A 43 -1.25 -2.50 15.14
C VAL A 43 -0.40 -2.22 13.89
N VAL A 44 0.88 -1.96 14.12
CA VAL A 44 1.85 -1.84 13.04
C VAL A 44 1.87 -3.14 12.24
N GLY A 45 1.81 -3.02 10.92
CA GLY A 45 1.72 -4.15 10.00
C GLY A 45 0.31 -4.42 9.48
N ASP A 46 -0.71 -3.82 10.07
CA ASP A 46 -2.07 -3.97 9.56
C ASP A 46 -2.26 -3.22 8.25
N PHE A 47 -2.83 -3.89 7.26
CA PHE A 47 -3.33 -3.23 6.06
C PHE A 47 -4.66 -2.57 6.37
N VAL A 48 -4.84 -1.35 5.89
CA VAL A 48 -6.00 -0.51 6.26
C VAL A 48 -6.68 0.08 5.03
N HIS A 49 -7.98 0.30 5.16
CA HIS A 49 -8.78 1.04 4.18
C HIS A 49 -9.21 2.37 4.78
N ILE A 50 -9.65 3.29 3.93
CA ILE A 50 -10.24 4.55 4.39
C ILE A 50 -11.65 4.24 4.89
N SER A 51 -11.88 4.38 6.18
CA SER A 51 -13.19 4.08 6.77
C SER A 51 -14.09 5.31 6.85
N SER A 52 -13.49 6.50 6.90
CA SER A 52 -14.25 7.75 6.76
C SER A 52 -13.35 8.83 6.20
N GLY A 53 -13.96 9.88 5.67
CA GLY A 53 -13.24 10.97 5.04
C GLY A 53 -12.49 11.83 6.03
N LEU A 54 -12.04 13.00 5.57
CA LEU A 54 -11.29 13.92 6.39
C LEU A 54 -12.10 14.35 7.60
N SER A 55 -11.47 14.25 8.76
CA SER A 55 -12.01 14.80 9.99
C SER A 55 -11.90 16.33 9.99
N GLY A 56 -12.47 16.98 10.99
CA GLY A 56 -12.29 18.41 11.18
C GLY A 56 -10.85 18.82 11.38
N ALA A 57 -9.96 17.88 11.73
CA ALA A 57 -8.52 18.12 11.84
C ALA A 57 -7.79 17.89 10.53
N GLY A 58 -8.47 17.55 9.44
CA GLY A 58 -7.86 17.31 8.15
C GLY A 58 -7.17 15.95 8.04
N ILE A 59 -7.57 14.97 8.86
CA ILE A 59 -6.94 13.66 8.90
C ILE A 59 -7.97 12.59 8.54
N TYR A 60 -7.57 11.65 7.70
CA TYR A 60 -8.43 10.52 7.35
C TYR A 60 -8.54 9.54 8.52
N THR A 61 -9.64 8.82 8.57
CA THR A 61 -9.80 7.70 9.50
C THR A 61 -9.64 6.40 8.70
N VAL A 62 -8.82 5.51 9.23
CA VAL A 62 -8.57 4.21 8.61
C VAL A 62 -9.02 3.11 9.57
N ALA A 63 -9.28 1.95 8.99
CA ALA A 63 -9.60 0.75 9.75
C ALA A 63 -8.99 -0.46 9.04
N LYS A 64 -8.77 -1.53 9.79
CA LYS A 64 -8.15 -2.74 9.26
C LYS A 64 -8.96 -3.31 8.10
N SER A 65 -8.27 -3.70 7.03
CA SER A 65 -8.88 -4.33 5.87
C SER A 65 -9.05 -5.82 6.10
N ASP A 66 -10.17 -6.37 5.63
CA ASP A 66 -10.46 -7.80 5.67
C ASP A 66 -10.92 -8.21 4.28
N PRO A 67 -10.17 -9.09 3.58
CA PRO A 67 -10.57 -9.54 2.24
C PRO A 67 -11.94 -10.21 2.17
N ARG A 68 -12.45 -10.72 3.28
CA ARG A 68 -13.79 -11.33 3.32
C ARG A 68 -14.90 -10.32 3.39
N THR A 69 -14.59 -9.08 3.69
CA THR A 69 -15.59 -8.02 3.88
C THR A 69 -15.39 -6.95 2.82
N LYS A 70 -16.26 -6.98 1.80
CA LYS A 70 -16.12 -6.10 0.64
C LYS A 70 -16.05 -4.62 1.02
N SER A 71 -16.78 -4.19 2.05
CA SER A 71 -16.79 -2.79 2.46
C SER A 71 -15.50 -2.33 3.12
N THR A 72 -14.61 -3.23 3.49
CA THR A 72 -13.30 -2.90 4.08
C THR A 72 -12.18 -2.96 3.05
N MET A 73 -12.51 -3.09 1.79
CA MET A 73 -11.55 -3.15 0.69
C MET A 73 -11.85 -2.05 -0.34
N PRO A 74 -10.87 -1.58 -1.08
CA PRO A 74 -9.46 -2.01 -1.06
C PRO A 74 -8.68 -1.41 0.09
N ALA A 75 -7.61 -2.08 0.48
CA ALA A 75 -6.63 -1.49 1.36
C ALA A 75 -5.88 -0.38 0.61
N VAL A 76 -5.56 0.70 1.30
CA VAL A 76 -4.83 1.82 0.71
C VAL A 76 -3.39 1.89 1.20
N GLY A 77 -3.05 1.14 2.22
CA GLY A 77 -1.71 1.13 2.76
C GLY A 77 -1.60 0.27 4.01
N VAL A 78 -0.49 0.41 4.68
CA VAL A 78 -0.14 -0.38 5.86
C VAL A 78 0.30 0.55 6.98
N ILE A 79 -0.11 0.27 8.21
CA ILE A 79 0.34 1.03 9.37
C ILE A 79 1.82 0.73 9.62
N VAL A 80 2.66 1.74 9.57
CA VAL A 80 4.11 1.58 9.78
C VAL A 80 4.57 2.13 11.12
N SER A 81 3.79 3.00 11.74
CA SER A 81 4.08 3.48 13.09
C SER A 81 2.83 4.03 13.73
N LYS A 82 2.81 4.09 15.05
CA LYS A 82 1.72 4.71 15.82
C LYS A 82 2.30 5.73 16.75
N SER A 83 1.78 6.96 16.67
CA SER A 83 2.19 8.05 17.57
C SER A 83 1.36 8.05 18.86
N SER A 84 0.19 7.40 18.84
CA SER A 84 -0.65 7.21 20.03
C SER A 84 -1.55 6.00 19.79
N THR A 85 -2.44 5.69 20.72
CA THR A 85 -3.37 4.58 20.57
C THR A 85 -4.32 4.77 19.38
N VAL A 86 -4.60 6.02 19.01
CA VAL A 86 -5.58 6.34 17.96
C VAL A 86 -4.98 7.12 16.79
N ARG A 87 -3.66 7.30 16.76
CA ARG A 87 -2.98 8.00 15.68
C ARG A 87 -1.90 7.12 15.08
N CYS A 88 -1.84 7.08 13.78
CA CYS A 88 -0.85 6.25 13.08
C CYS A 88 -0.37 6.95 11.81
N PHE A 89 0.75 6.44 11.30
CA PHE A 89 1.23 6.77 9.96
C PHE A 89 1.03 5.56 9.07
N VAL A 90 0.42 5.79 7.91
CA VAL A 90 0.13 4.76 6.93
C VAL A 90 1.06 4.96 5.74
N GLN A 91 1.76 3.92 5.36
CA GLN A 91 2.54 3.91 4.13
C GLN A 91 1.66 3.42 2.99
N ALA A 92 1.53 4.24 1.96
CA ALA A 92 0.68 3.92 0.81
C ALA A 92 1.48 3.47 -0.41
N LEU A 93 2.78 3.73 -0.43
CA LEU A 93 3.62 3.46 -1.60
C LEU A 93 5.07 3.35 -1.17
N GLY A 94 5.87 2.57 -1.89
CA GLY A 94 7.31 2.55 -1.73
C GLY A 94 7.82 1.32 -1.01
N GLU A 95 9.07 1.37 -0.60
CA GLU A 95 9.73 0.22 0.00
C GLU A 95 9.25 -0.01 1.43
N LEU A 96 8.71 -1.18 1.69
CA LEU A 96 8.22 -1.59 3.00
C LEU A 96 9.11 -2.71 3.53
N THR A 97 9.59 -2.57 4.77
CA THR A 97 10.33 -3.64 5.44
C THR A 97 9.34 -4.56 6.16
N THR A 98 9.49 -5.85 5.94
CA THR A 98 8.64 -6.88 6.56
C THR A 98 9.46 -7.77 7.47
N SER A 99 8.82 -8.75 8.07
CA SER A 99 9.52 -9.71 8.94
C SER A 99 10.33 -10.76 8.16
N GLY A 100 10.25 -10.74 6.83
CA GLY A 100 11.01 -11.67 6.00
C GLY A 100 10.18 -12.83 5.50
N GLY A 101 10.86 -13.72 4.75
CA GLY A 101 10.22 -14.92 4.21
C GLY A 101 9.59 -14.73 2.84
N MET A 102 9.80 -13.59 2.21
CA MET A 102 9.27 -13.35 0.86
C MET A 102 10.21 -13.89 -0.21
N THR A 103 9.64 -14.21 -1.36
CA THR A 103 10.38 -14.62 -2.55
C THR A 103 10.55 -13.43 -3.49
N PRO A 104 11.77 -12.98 -3.77
CA PRO A 104 11.99 -11.83 -4.66
C PRO A 104 11.34 -12.04 -6.03
N GLY A 105 10.67 -11.01 -6.51
CA GLY A 105 9.98 -11.02 -7.79
C GLY A 105 8.53 -11.48 -7.73
N ASP A 106 8.11 -12.12 -6.65
CA ASP A 106 6.72 -12.57 -6.52
C ASP A 106 5.81 -11.41 -6.15
N ARG A 107 4.57 -11.50 -6.63
CA ARG A 107 3.52 -10.59 -6.20
C ARG A 107 2.93 -11.08 -4.90
N TYR A 108 2.49 -10.13 -4.08
CA TYR A 108 1.91 -10.43 -2.77
C TYR A 108 0.51 -9.87 -2.66
N TRP A 109 -0.37 -10.66 -2.10
CA TRP A 109 -1.77 -10.33 -1.84
C TRP A 109 -2.00 -10.23 -0.35
N ILE A 110 -3.11 -9.62 0.03
CA ILE A 110 -3.62 -9.72 1.40
C ILE A 110 -4.35 -11.05 1.51
N ALA A 111 -3.86 -11.92 2.37
CA ALA A 111 -4.47 -13.23 2.61
C ALA A 111 -5.69 -13.11 3.53
N LEU A 112 -6.42 -14.21 3.69
CA LEU A 112 -7.65 -14.21 4.50
C LEU A 112 -7.40 -13.90 5.97
N ASP A 113 -6.19 -14.13 6.47
CA ASP A 113 -5.79 -13.78 7.82
C ASP A 113 -5.23 -12.35 7.91
N SER A 114 -5.37 -11.57 6.82
CA SER A 114 -4.88 -10.21 6.69
C SER A 114 -3.35 -10.09 6.70
N GLN A 115 -2.66 -11.19 6.47
CA GLN A 115 -1.21 -11.21 6.30
C GLN A 115 -0.86 -11.18 4.81
N LEU A 116 0.44 -11.08 4.52
CA LEU A 116 0.91 -11.15 3.13
C LEU A 116 1.08 -12.59 2.68
N ASP A 117 0.68 -12.88 1.45
CA ASP A 117 0.89 -14.18 0.84
C ASP A 117 1.19 -14.01 -0.65
N ASN A 118 2.03 -14.86 -1.20
CA ASN A 118 2.31 -14.85 -2.64
C ASN A 118 1.31 -15.69 -3.44
N VAL A 119 0.28 -16.18 -2.78
CA VAL A 119 -0.85 -16.89 -3.39
C VAL A 119 -2.11 -16.06 -3.16
N PRO A 120 -2.93 -15.84 -4.20
CA PRO A 120 -4.19 -15.10 -3.99
C PRO A 120 -5.10 -15.84 -3.02
N PRO A 121 -5.90 -15.10 -2.22
CA PRO A 121 -6.82 -15.74 -1.30
C PRO A 121 -7.87 -16.57 -2.06
N THR A 122 -8.17 -17.73 -1.55
CA THR A 122 -9.14 -18.65 -2.16
C THR A 122 -10.44 -18.64 -1.36
N PRO A 123 -11.57 -18.25 -1.98
CA PRO A 123 -12.84 -18.25 -1.26
C PRO A 123 -13.33 -19.68 -1.01
N LEU A 124 -13.97 -19.87 0.12
CA LEU A 124 -14.71 -21.11 0.40
C LEU A 124 -16.00 -21.15 -0.41
N PRO A 125 -16.66 -22.31 -0.52
CA PRO A 125 -17.95 -22.39 -1.22
C PRO A 125 -18.94 -21.37 -0.69
N ALA A 126 -19.60 -20.66 -1.60
CA ALA A 126 -20.57 -19.61 -1.31
C ALA A 126 -19.97 -18.37 -0.64
N GLU A 127 -18.66 -18.30 -0.54
CA GLU A 127 -17.95 -17.14 0.02
C GLU A 127 -17.54 -16.17 -1.07
N LEU A 128 -17.41 -14.90 -0.69
CA LEU A 128 -16.86 -13.86 -1.56
C LEU A 128 -15.59 -13.34 -0.92
N VAL A 129 -14.54 -13.19 -1.72
CA VAL A 129 -13.25 -12.68 -1.25
C VAL A 129 -12.77 -11.61 -2.22
N VAL A 130 -12.22 -10.53 -1.68
CA VAL A 130 -11.61 -9.47 -2.48
C VAL A 130 -10.11 -9.76 -2.55
N ALA A 131 -9.63 -10.12 -3.74
CA ALA A 131 -8.21 -10.38 -3.96
C ALA A 131 -7.52 -9.09 -4.39
N GLN A 132 -6.62 -8.60 -3.56
CA GLN A 132 -5.87 -7.37 -3.83
C GLN A 132 -4.38 -7.63 -3.79
N VAL A 133 -3.70 -7.30 -4.89
CA VAL A 133 -2.24 -7.27 -4.94
C VAL A 133 -1.79 -6.00 -4.23
N VAL A 134 -0.82 -6.13 -3.34
CA VAL A 134 -0.31 -4.97 -2.60
C VAL A 134 1.14 -4.65 -2.95
N GLY A 135 1.83 -5.53 -3.66
CA GLY A 135 3.19 -5.23 -4.07
C GLY A 135 3.95 -6.41 -4.63
N VAL A 136 5.22 -6.17 -4.89
CA VAL A 136 6.18 -7.17 -5.41
C VAL A 136 7.36 -7.21 -4.46
N ALA A 137 7.81 -8.40 -4.09
CA ALA A 137 8.97 -8.53 -3.23
C ALA A 137 10.26 -8.12 -3.96
N LEU A 138 11.02 -7.25 -3.34
CA LEU A 138 12.34 -6.85 -3.82
C LEU A 138 13.43 -7.75 -3.24
N SER A 139 13.19 -8.29 -2.06
CA SER A 139 14.07 -9.23 -1.37
C SER A 139 13.20 -10.03 -0.41
N ASP A 140 13.81 -10.87 0.42
CA ASP A 140 13.05 -11.64 1.40
C ASP A 140 12.42 -10.75 2.49
N GLU A 141 12.94 -9.54 2.70
CA GLU A 141 12.43 -8.61 3.72
C GLU A 141 11.84 -7.33 3.17
N LYS A 142 12.00 -7.06 1.89
CA LYS A 142 11.58 -5.79 1.29
C LYS A 142 10.49 -6.00 0.26
N LEU A 143 9.39 -5.30 0.45
CA LEU A 143 8.27 -5.29 -0.50
C LEU A 143 8.19 -3.91 -1.15
N LEU A 144 8.10 -3.87 -2.47
CA LEU A 144 7.72 -2.63 -3.14
C LEU A 144 6.20 -2.51 -3.02
N LEU A 145 5.77 -1.72 -2.04
CA LEU A 145 4.36 -1.53 -1.75
C LEU A 145 3.72 -0.67 -2.82
N ARG A 146 2.71 -1.20 -3.46
CA ARG A 146 1.90 -0.49 -4.46
C ARG A 146 0.53 -1.16 -4.51
N PRO A 147 -0.37 -0.83 -3.59
CA PRO A 147 -1.68 -1.45 -3.55
C PRO A 147 -2.46 -1.21 -4.83
N ASP A 148 -3.04 -2.27 -5.37
CA ASP A 148 -3.92 -2.17 -6.52
C ASP A 148 -5.29 -1.73 -6.02
N LEU A 149 -5.70 -0.51 -6.36
CA LEU A 149 -6.97 0.05 -5.89
C LEU A 149 -8.16 -0.44 -6.69
N ALA A 150 -7.95 -1.33 -7.67
CA ALA A 150 -9.00 -1.98 -8.43
C ALA A 150 -8.93 -3.50 -8.26
N PRO A 151 -9.16 -4.02 -7.04
CA PRO A 151 -9.01 -5.44 -6.76
C PRO A 151 -10.08 -6.28 -7.43
N VAL A 152 -9.83 -7.58 -7.51
CA VAL A 152 -10.72 -8.54 -8.15
C VAL A 152 -11.57 -9.23 -7.08
N ILE A 153 -12.85 -9.41 -7.37
CA ILE A 153 -13.74 -10.16 -6.49
C ILE A 153 -13.77 -11.61 -6.95
N LEU A 154 -13.41 -12.51 -6.05
CA LEU A 154 -13.46 -13.96 -6.29
C LEU A 154 -14.65 -14.56 -5.56
N ARG A 155 -15.27 -15.54 -6.18
CA ARG A 155 -16.41 -16.24 -5.58
C ARG A 155 -16.13 -17.73 -5.54
N GLY A 156 -16.47 -18.31 -4.44
CA GLY A 156 -16.37 -19.75 -4.26
C GLY A 156 -17.57 -20.52 -4.76
#